data_af350e5b2978e78b1c46d9d876ce8db3
#
_entry.id   af350e5b2978e78b1c46d9d876ce8db3
#
_cell.length_a   1.000
_cell.length_b   1.000
_cell.length_c   1.000
_cell.angle_alpha   90.00
_cell.angle_beta   90.00
_cell.angle_gamma   90.00
#
_symmetry.space_group_name_H-M   'P 1'
#
loop_
_entity.id
_entity.type
_entity.pdbx_description
1 polymer ?
#
loop_
_entity_poly.entity_id
_entity_poly.type
_entity_poly.pdbx_seq_one_letter_code
_entity_poly.pdbx_strand_id
1 'polypeptide(L)'
;MLTERIGEAFGPPVDRVVRLVAHISPDVLTITGLALNGVACACFAFSGGKDYRMPELLRAGALVALVASVFDMLDGRVARLRGRETKFGAFLDSTMDRYSDMVLYMGVMILYARVDNTPHMILVWVAAFGSFMTSYARARAETLVPRCTVGFLERPERIVLLIVGALINHLSAALWAIAVLSNITAIQRVVYTYVELKKGWARREDTAGPGSAA
;
A
#
# COMPACT_ATOMS: atom_id res chain seq x y z
N MET A 1 1.60 -8.85 14.06
CA MET A 1 0.62 -9.16 15.14
C MET A 1 -0.84 -9.13 14.67
N LEU A 2 -1.39 -7.99 14.16
CA LEU A 2 -2.77 -7.99 13.62
C LEU A 2 -2.86 -8.76 12.31
N THR A 3 -1.92 -8.56 11.41
CA THR A 3 -1.80 -9.24 10.10
C THR A 3 -1.60 -10.76 10.20
N GLU A 4 -0.88 -11.24 11.21
CA GLU A 4 -0.69 -12.68 11.45
C GLU A 4 -1.99 -13.35 11.94
N ARG A 5 -2.69 -12.73 12.90
CA ARG A 5 -3.98 -13.24 13.39
C ARG A 5 -5.09 -13.21 12.33
N ILE A 6 -5.09 -12.18 11.48
CA ILE A 6 -6.00 -12.11 10.33
C ILE A 6 -5.63 -13.20 9.31
N GLY A 7 -4.34 -13.43 9.07
CA GLY A 7 -3.85 -14.49 8.19
C GLY A 7 -4.27 -15.90 8.63
N GLU A 8 -4.26 -16.19 9.92
CA GLU A 8 -4.68 -17.48 10.48
C GLU A 8 -6.22 -17.66 10.45
N ALA A 9 -6.98 -16.63 10.77
CA ALA A 9 -8.46 -16.69 10.80
C ALA A 9 -9.08 -16.81 9.39
N PHE A 10 -8.46 -16.18 8.39
CA PHE A 10 -8.94 -16.22 6.99
C PHE A 10 -8.19 -17.22 6.10
N GLY A 11 -7.22 -17.95 6.64
CA GLY A 11 -6.44 -18.97 5.93
C GLY A 11 -7.29 -19.98 5.16
N PRO A 12 -8.14 -20.77 5.81
CA PRO A 12 -8.90 -21.85 5.16
C PRO A 12 -9.86 -21.41 4.05
N PRO A 13 -10.67 -20.33 4.20
CA PRO A 13 -11.53 -19.85 3.12
C PRO A 13 -10.73 -19.26 1.97
N VAL A 14 -9.65 -18.53 2.25
CA VAL A 14 -8.80 -17.95 1.21
C VAL A 14 -8.08 -19.05 0.43
N ASP A 15 -7.57 -20.10 1.07
CA ASP A 15 -6.91 -21.21 0.39
C ASP A 15 -7.86 -21.98 -0.54
N ARG A 16 -9.16 -21.98 -0.23
CA ARG A 16 -10.18 -22.54 -1.13
C ARG A 16 -10.35 -21.69 -2.39
N VAL A 17 -10.39 -20.37 -2.26
CA VAL A 17 -10.46 -19.43 -3.38
C VAL A 17 -9.18 -19.50 -4.20
N VAL A 18 -8.01 -19.54 -3.55
CA VAL A 18 -6.71 -19.68 -4.23
C VAL A 18 -6.67 -20.93 -5.09
N ARG A 19 -7.17 -22.06 -4.60
CA ARG A 19 -7.25 -23.32 -5.39
C ARG A 19 -8.18 -23.21 -6.59
N LEU A 20 -9.29 -22.47 -6.48
CA LEU A 20 -10.20 -22.24 -7.61
C LEU A 20 -9.56 -21.40 -8.72
N VAL A 21 -8.76 -20.37 -8.35
CA VAL A 21 -8.07 -19.51 -9.33
C VAL A 21 -6.65 -19.97 -9.65
N ALA A 22 -6.21 -21.09 -9.06
CA ALA A 22 -4.85 -21.61 -9.26
C ALA A 22 -4.52 -21.95 -10.73
N HIS A 23 -5.51 -22.08 -11.61
CA HIS A 23 -5.29 -22.28 -13.05
C HIS A 23 -4.95 -20.97 -13.80
N ILE A 24 -5.23 -19.79 -13.22
CA ILE A 24 -4.97 -18.48 -13.82
C ILE A 24 -3.50 -18.12 -13.55
N SER A 25 -2.83 -17.46 -14.51
CA SER A 25 -1.46 -17.00 -14.28
C SER A 25 -1.44 -15.84 -13.27
N PRO A 26 -0.43 -15.75 -12.36
CA PRO A 26 -0.31 -14.62 -11.43
C PRO A 26 -0.33 -13.26 -12.13
N ASP A 27 0.36 -13.13 -13.27
CA ASP A 27 0.43 -11.88 -14.03
C ASP A 27 -0.95 -11.41 -14.51
N VAL A 28 -1.85 -12.32 -14.88
CA VAL A 28 -3.23 -11.97 -15.26
C VAL A 28 -4.02 -11.47 -14.06
N LEU A 29 -3.80 -12.05 -12.87
CA LEU A 29 -4.45 -11.60 -11.63
C LEU A 29 -3.97 -10.19 -11.28
N THR A 30 -2.68 -9.92 -11.34
CA THR A 30 -2.08 -8.60 -11.09
C THR A 30 -2.64 -7.54 -12.05
N ILE A 31 -2.66 -7.84 -13.37
CA ILE A 31 -3.20 -6.91 -14.39
C ILE A 31 -4.71 -6.67 -14.16
N THR A 32 -5.45 -7.72 -13.81
CA THR A 32 -6.89 -7.60 -13.51
C THR A 32 -7.11 -6.72 -12.28
N GLY A 33 -6.33 -6.89 -11.22
CA GLY A 33 -6.37 -6.04 -10.03
C GLY A 33 -6.10 -4.58 -10.35
N LEU A 34 -5.08 -4.30 -11.18
CA LEU A 34 -4.77 -2.94 -11.63
C LEU A 34 -5.90 -2.35 -12.48
N ALA A 35 -6.50 -3.12 -13.39
CA ALA A 35 -7.64 -2.66 -14.20
C ALA A 35 -8.86 -2.34 -13.33
N LEU A 36 -9.15 -3.16 -12.31
CA LEU A 36 -10.21 -2.91 -11.34
C LEU A 36 -9.92 -1.64 -10.53
N ASN A 37 -8.67 -1.37 -10.13
CA ASN A 37 -8.31 -0.11 -9.50
C ASN A 37 -8.52 1.08 -10.43
N GLY A 38 -8.35 0.93 -11.74
CA GLY A 38 -8.74 1.93 -12.75
C GLY A 38 -10.24 2.21 -12.75
N VAL A 39 -11.07 1.17 -12.64
CA VAL A 39 -12.53 1.32 -12.50
C VAL A 39 -12.89 2.01 -11.20
N ALA A 40 -12.28 1.63 -10.08
CA ALA A 40 -12.47 2.27 -8.78
C ALA A 40 -12.08 3.76 -8.82
N CYS A 41 -10.96 4.08 -9.47
CA CYS A 41 -10.52 5.46 -9.74
C CYS A 41 -11.60 6.26 -10.48
N ALA A 42 -12.17 5.71 -11.56
CA ALA A 42 -13.24 6.36 -12.30
C ALA A 42 -14.49 6.57 -11.42
N CYS A 43 -14.90 5.56 -10.64
CA CYS A 43 -15.99 5.70 -9.68
C CYS A 43 -15.75 6.81 -8.67
N PHE A 44 -14.57 6.89 -8.08
CA PHE A 44 -14.19 7.97 -7.15
C PHE A 44 -14.22 9.33 -7.86
N ALA A 45 -13.59 9.45 -9.03
CA ALA A 45 -13.50 10.68 -9.79
C ALA A 45 -14.88 11.27 -10.14
N PHE A 46 -15.83 10.41 -10.48
CA PHE A 46 -17.16 10.82 -10.91
C PHE A 46 -18.22 10.81 -9.79
N SER A 47 -17.86 10.45 -8.55
CA SER A 47 -18.79 10.42 -7.41
C SER A 47 -19.24 11.80 -6.92
N GLY A 48 -18.68 12.90 -7.43
CA GLY A 48 -19.07 14.26 -7.10
C GLY A 48 -18.73 15.27 -8.18
N GLY A 49 -19.45 16.39 -8.16
CA GLY A 49 -19.25 17.58 -8.99
C GLY A 49 -19.76 18.80 -8.23
N LYS A 50 -19.71 20.01 -8.87
CA LYS A 50 -20.11 21.27 -8.22
C LYS A 50 -21.52 21.22 -7.64
N ASP A 51 -22.46 20.66 -8.41
CA ASP A 51 -23.89 20.71 -8.12
C ASP A 51 -24.47 19.37 -7.65
N TYR A 52 -23.65 18.32 -7.53
CA TYR A 52 -24.14 16.99 -7.16
C TYR A 52 -23.11 16.17 -6.38
N ARG A 53 -23.62 15.25 -5.57
CA ARG A 53 -22.85 14.17 -4.94
C ARG A 53 -23.54 12.84 -5.17
N MET A 54 -22.78 11.83 -5.51
CA MET A 54 -23.24 10.45 -5.71
C MET A 54 -22.54 9.52 -4.71
N PRO A 55 -22.99 9.47 -3.44
CA PRO A 55 -22.38 8.61 -2.43
C PRO A 55 -22.42 7.13 -2.82
N GLU A 56 -23.41 6.72 -3.61
CA GLU A 56 -23.52 5.36 -4.12
C GLU A 56 -22.36 5.01 -5.07
N LEU A 57 -21.96 5.97 -5.92
CA LEU A 57 -20.82 5.77 -6.81
C LEU A 57 -19.49 5.75 -6.04
N LEU A 58 -19.38 6.55 -4.98
CA LEU A 58 -18.24 6.50 -4.06
C LEU A 58 -18.12 5.12 -3.39
N ARG A 59 -19.23 4.59 -2.88
CA ARG A 59 -19.31 3.25 -2.29
C ARG A 59 -19.03 2.15 -3.31
N ALA A 60 -19.56 2.27 -4.52
CA ALA A 60 -19.27 1.33 -5.61
C ALA A 60 -17.77 1.29 -5.91
N GLY A 61 -17.11 2.47 -6.01
CA GLY A 61 -15.66 2.57 -6.17
C GLY A 61 -14.89 1.87 -5.04
N ALA A 62 -15.33 2.05 -3.79
CA ALA A 62 -14.74 1.39 -2.64
C ALA A 62 -14.90 -0.14 -2.68
N LEU A 63 -16.05 -0.64 -3.10
CA LEU A 63 -16.27 -2.10 -3.28
C LEU A 63 -15.41 -2.66 -4.41
N VAL A 64 -15.29 -1.94 -5.52
CA VAL A 64 -14.39 -2.35 -6.62
C VAL A 64 -12.94 -2.36 -6.16
N ALA A 65 -12.49 -1.36 -5.40
CA ALA A 65 -11.14 -1.33 -4.81
C ALA A 65 -10.90 -2.48 -3.82
N LEU A 66 -11.93 -2.85 -3.04
CA LEU A 66 -11.87 -4.02 -2.16
C LEU A 66 -11.66 -5.31 -2.97
N VAL A 67 -12.43 -5.50 -4.05
CA VAL A 67 -12.27 -6.65 -4.95
C VAL A 67 -10.89 -6.64 -5.58
N ALA A 68 -10.40 -5.49 -6.07
CA ALA A 68 -9.05 -5.34 -6.62
C ALA A 68 -7.97 -5.77 -5.61
N SER A 69 -8.11 -5.39 -4.34
CA SER A 69 -7.18 -5.78 -3.27
C SER A 69 -7.18 -7.28 -3.00
N VAL A 70 -8.32 -7.97 -3.21
CA VAL A 70 -8.39 -9.44 -3.13
C VAL A 70 -7.62 -10.07 -4.27
N PHE A 71 -7.72 -9.56 -5.51
CA PHE A 71 -6.95 -10.07 -6.66
C PHE A 71 -5.45 -9.93 -6.44
N ASP A 72 -5.01 -8.80 -5.93
CA ASP A 72 -3.64 -8.49 -5.55
C ASP A 72 -3.08 -9.45 -4.47
N MET A 73 -3.91 -9.82 -3.48
CA MET A 73 -3.52 -10.83 -2.49
C MET A 73 -3.46 -12.25 -3.09
N LEU A 74 -4.30 -12.56 -4.08
CA LEU A 74 -4.40 -13.89 -4.67
C LEU A 74 -3.21 -14.20 -5.58
N ASP A 75 -2.69 -13.24 -6.35
CA ASP A 75 -1.58 -13.47 -7.30
C ASP A 75 -0.31 -13.95 -6.59
N GLY A 76 0.08 -13.30 -5.49
CA GLY A 76 1.21 -13.73 -4.67
C GLY A 76 1.01 -15.11 -4.03
N ARG A 77 -0.22 -15.46 -3.61
CA ARG A 77 -0.52 -16.79 -3.07
C ARG A 77 -0.52 -17.88 -4.14
N VAL A 78 -1.05 -17.58 -5.33
CA VAL A 78 -1.03 -18.50 -6.48
C VAL A 78 0.42 -18.76 -6.94
N ALA A 79 1.27 -17.71 -6.99
CA ALA A 79 2.69 -17.86 -7.32
C ALA A 79 3.40 -18.80 -6.33
N ARG A 80 3.16 -18.65 -5.02
CA ARG A 80 3.70 -19.53 -3.97
C ARG A 80 3.24 -20.98 -4.12
N LEU A 81 1.94 -21.20 -4.29
CA LEU A 81 1.40 -22.55 -4.46
C LEU A 81 1.96 -23.29 -5.68
N ARG A 82 2.29 -22.56 -6.74
CA ARG A 82 2.88 -23.13 -7.95
C ARG A 82 4.39 -23.29 -7.92
N GLY A 83 5.05 -22.87 -6.84
CA GLY A 83 6.52 -22.84 -6.75
C GLY A 83 7.17 -21.95 -7.83
N ARG A 84 6.44 -20.94 -8.33
CA ARG A 84 6.88 -20.02 -9.38
C ARG A 84 7.27 -18.65 -8.85
N GLU A 85 7.69 -18.58 -7.60
CA GLU A 85 8.23 -17.35 -7.03
C GLU A 85 9.53 -16.97 -7.73
N THR A 86 9.57 -15.81 -8.34
CA THR A 86 10.77 -15.26 -8.96
C THR A 86 11.11 -13.90 -8.35
N LYS A 87 12.40 -13.55 -8.33
CA LYS A 87 12.84 -12.22 -7.88
C LYS A 87 12.20 -11.10 -8.73
N PHE A 88 12.02 -11.34 -10.02
CA PHE A 88 11.36 -10.40 -10.91
C PHE A 88 9.87 -10.29 -10.61
N GLY A 89 9.18 -11.40 -10.32
CA GLY A 89 7.76 -11.39 -9.91
C GLY A 89 7.54 -10.56 -8.65
N ALA A 90 8.38 -10.75 -7.61
CA ALA A 90 8.31 -9.95 -6.39
C ALA A 90 8.60 -8.45 -6.62
N PHE A 91 9.52 -8.12 -7.54
CA PHE A 91 9.78 -6.75 -7.95
C PHE A 91 8.58 -6.16 -8.69
N LEU A 92 8.02 -6.90 -9.66
CA LEU A 92 6.86 -6.47 -10.45
C LEU A 92 5.64 -6.24 -9.57
N ASP A 93 5.29 -7.21 -8.71
CA ASP A 93 4.21 -7.11 -7.73
C ASP A 93 4.35 -5.83 -6.89
N SER A 94 5.51 -5.66 -6.26
CA SER A 94 5.77 -4.46 -5.47
C SER A 94 5.67 -3.16 -6.28
N THR A 95 5.98 -3.17 -7.58
CA THR A 95 5.86 -2.01 -8.46
C THR A 95 4.40 -1.74 -8.82
N MET A 96 3.65 -2.78 -9.21
CA MET A 96 2.22 -2.68 -9.52
C MET A 96 1.39 -2.20 -8.32
N ASP A 97 1.77 -2.60 -7.12
CA ASP A 97 1.24 -2.07 -5.86
C ASP A 97 1.27 -0.54 -5.79
N ARG A 98 2.39 0.08 -6.18
CA ARG A 98 2.54 1.55 -6.15
C ARG A 98 1.68 2.21 -7.22
N TYR A 99 1.62 1.62 -8.41
CA TYR A 99 0.70 2.10 -9.46
C TYR A 99 -0.76 2.03 -9.01
N SER A 100 -1.19 0.91 -8.42
CA SER A 100 -2.53 0.72 -7.88
C SER A 100 -2.88 1.77 -6.82
N ASP A 101 -2.00 1.99 -5.84
CA ASP A 101 -2.19 3.00 -4.81
C ASP A 101 -2.34 4.41 -5.43
N MET A 102 -1.45 4.78 -6.37
CA MET A 102 -1.48 6.10 -7.02
C MET A 102 -2.73 6.30 -7.89
N VAL A 103 -3.20 5.26 -8.57
CA VAL A 103 -4.45 5.30 -9.36
C VAL A 103 -5.65 5.58 -8.46
N LEU A 104 -5.74 4.95 -7.29
CA LEU A 104 -6.82 5.22 -6.33
C LEU A 104 -6.77 6.66 -5.80
N TYR A 105 -5.59 7.14 -5.38
CA TYR A 105 -5.44 8.54 -4.93
C TYR A 105 -5.74 9.54 -6.05
N MET A 106 -5.40 9.23 -7.30
CA MET A 106 -5.74 10.07 -8.45
C MET A 106 -7.27 10.22 -8.61
N GLY A 107 -8.04 9.13 -8.47
CA GLY A 107 -9.49 9.18 -8.51
C GLY A 107 -10.08 10.09 -7.42
N VAL A 108 -9.56 9.98 -6.20
CA VAL A 108 -9.97 10.84 -5.07
C VAL A 108 -9.53 12.28 -5.28
N MET A 109 -8.37 12.53 -5.86
CA MET A 109 -7.90 13.88 -6.19
C MET A 109 -8.82 14.53 -7.23
N ILE A 110 -9.21 13.79 -8.29
CA ILE A 110 -10.14 14.28 -9.32
C ILE A 110 -11.51 14.58 -8.69
N LEU A 111 -12.01 13.74 -7.76
CA LEU A 111 -13.22 14.04 -7.01
C LEU A 111 -13.16 15.42 -6.37
N TYR A 112 -12.11 15.69 -5.59
CA TYR A 112 -11.98 16.98 -4.90
C TYR A 112 -11.72 18.16 -5.85
N ALA A 113 -11.06 17.93 -6.98
CA ALA A 113 -10.93 18.93 -8.04
C ALA A 113 -12.30 19.29 -8.64
N ARG A 114 -13.16 18.30 -8.88
CA ARG A 114 -14.51 18.50 -9.46
C ARG A 114 -15.48 19.21 -8.52
N VAL A 115 -15.24 19.19 -7.22
CA VAL A 115 -16.02 19.93 -6.22
C VAL A 115 -15.33 21.23 -5.76
N ASP A 116 -14.29 21.68 -6.48
CA ASP A 116 -13.50 22.89 -6.20
C ASP A 116 -12.94 22.94 -4.76
N ASN A 117 -12.56 21.79 -4.21
CA ASN A 117 -12.05 21.70 -2.83
C ASN A 117 -10.51 21.54 -2.81
N THR A 118 -9.82 22.64 -3.05
CA THR A 118 -8.35 22.70 -3.05
C THR A 118 -7.70 22.21 -1.76
N PRO A 119 -8.19 22.53 -0.53
CA PRO A 119 -7.59 21.98 0.69
C PRO A 119 -7.57 20.44 0.74
N HIS A 120 -8.65 19.78 0.29
CA HIS A 120 -8.69 18.33 0.25
C HIS A 120 -7.86 17.75 -0.90
N MET A 121 -7.67 18.46 -2.00
CA MET A 121 -6.71 18.05 -3.04
C MET A 121 -5.28 18.00 -2.49
N ILE A 122 -4.88 19.01 -1.72
CA ILE A 122 -3.59 19.04 -1.04
C ILE A 122 -3.49 17.88 -0.04
N LEU A 123 -4.55 17.62 0.72
CA LEU A 123 -4.60 16.50 1.66
C LEU A 123 -4.41 15.15 0.97
N VAL A 124 -5.07 14.92 -0.17
CA VAL A 124 -4.90 13.70 -0.99
C VAL A 124 -3.45 13.57 -1.46
N TRP A 125 -2.86 14.69 -1.92
CA TRP A 125 -1.46 14.69 -2.36
C TRP A 125 -0.50 14.31 -1.22
N VAL A 126 -0.68 14.89 -0.02
CA VAL A 126 0.12 14.56 1.17
C VAL A 126 -0.06 13.10 1.59
N ALA A 127 -1.28 12.56 1.53
CA ALA A 127 -1.57 11.16 1.81
C ALA A 127 -0.89 10.23 0.78
N ALA A 128 -0.99 10.53 -0.50
CA ALA A 128 -0.37 9.79 -1.58
C ALA A 128 1.16 9.80 -1.48
N PHE A 129 1.74 10.98 -1.25
CA PHE A 129 3.18 11.16 -1.08
C PHE A 129 3.70 10.36 0.13
N GLY A 130 3.05 10.51 1.29
CA GLY A 130 3.41 9.75 2.50
C GLY A 130 3.29 8.24 2.29
N SER A 131 2.25 7.77 1.60
CA SER A 131 2.05 6.36 1.25
C SER A 131 3.16 5.82 0.36
N PHE A 132 3.55 6.59 -0.66
CA PHE A 132 4.67 6.25 -1.54
C PHE A 132 5.99 6.22 -0.77
N MET A 133 6.28 7.29 0.01
CA MET A 133 7.52 7.42 0.79
C MET A 133 7.67 6.33 1.85
N THR A 134 6.58 5.88 2.47
CA THR A 134 6.60 4.74 3.40
C THR A 134 7.12 3.49 2.71
N SER A 135 6.61 3.17 1.54
CA SER A 135 7.01 1.99 0.76
C SER A 135 8.44 2.13 0.21
N TYR A 136 8.80 3.30 -0.32
CA TYR A 136 10.14 3.60 -0.82
C TYR A 136 11.20 3.51 0.28
N ALA A 137 10.94 4.15 1.44
CA ALA A 137 11.87 4.14 2.56
C ALA A 137 12.14 2.71 3.06
N ARG A 138 11.12 1.84 3.11
CA ARG A 138 11.30 0.43 3.44
C ARG A 138 12.19 -0.28 2.42
N ALA A 139 11.84 -0.20 1.14
CA ALA A 139 12.58 -0.87 0.07
C ALA A 139 14.05 -0.41 0.05
N ARG A 140 14.29 0.88 0.27
CA ARG A 140 15.66 1.43 0.35
C ARG A 140 16.39 1.03 1.63
N ALA A 141 15.72 1.05 2.78
CA ALA A 141 16.30 0.63 4.04
C ALA A 141 16.75 -0.84 4.01
N GLU A 142 15.95 -1.73 3.45
CA GLU A 142 16.24 -3.17 3.36
C GLU A 142 17.42 -3.50 2.43
N THR A 143 17.95 -2.54 1.67
CA THR A 143 19.24 -2.67 0.97
C THR A 143 20.45 -2.35 1.87
N LEU A 144 20.23 -1.74 3.03
CA LEU A 144 21.28 -1.26 3.94
C LEU A 144 21.25 -1.98 5.28
N VAL A 145 20.08 -2.41 5.74
CA VAL A 145 19.86 -3.13 6.99
C VAL A 145 19.06 -4.40 6.75
N PRO A 146 19.23 -5.47 7.54
CA PRO A 146 18.62 -6.78 7.27
C PRO A 146 17.09 -6.78 7.22
N ARG A 147 16.43 -5.88 7.95
CA ARG A 147 14.96 -5.78 8.03
C ARG A 147 14.53 -4.41 8.50
N CYS A 148 13.46 -3.86 7.88
CA CYS A 148 12.85 -2.59 8.27
C CYS A 148 11.33 -2.79 8.46
N THR A 149 10.93 -3.26 9.65
CA THR A 149 9.52 -3.57 9.99
C THR A 149 8.88 -2.52 10.90
N VAL A 150 9.53 -1.37 11.08
CA VAL A 150 9.01 -0.28 11.89
C VAL A 150 7.96 0.53 11.15
N GLY A 151 7.00 1.06 11.89
CA GLY A 151 5.96 1.95 11.39
C GLY A 151 4.57 1.56 11.87
N PHE A 152 3.64 2.53 11.84
CA PHE A 152 2.26 2.35 12.30
C PHE A 152 1.33 1.93 11.18
N LEU A 153 1.63 2.27 9.91
CA LEU A 153 0.72 2.11 8.81
C LEU A 153 1.44 1.47 7.61
N GLU A 154 1.20 0.20 7.41
CA GLU A 154 1.65 -0.52 6.23
C GLU A 154 0.65 -0.35 5.06
N ARG A 155 0.94 -0.91 3.88
CA ARG A 155 0.08 -0.78 2.70
C ARG A 155 -1.34 -1.30 2.91
N PRO A 156 -1.56 -2.51 3.48
CA PRO A 156 -2.91 -3.03 3.67
C PRO A 156 -3.78 -2.12 4.55
N GLU A 157 -3.22 -1.57 5.63
CA GLU A 157 -3.97 -0.71 6.54
C GLU A 157 -4.39 0.60 5.84
N ARG A 158 -3.52 1.17 4.96
CA ARG A 158 -3.86 2.37 4.19
C ARG A 158 -5.01 2.13 3.23
N ILE A 159 -4.96 1.03 2.50
CA ILE A 159 -6.02 0.66 1.54
C ILE A 159 -7.33 0.39 2.27
N VAL A 160 -7.29 -0.33 3.39
CA VAL A 160 -8.47 -0.57 4.23
C VAL A 160 -9.05 0.75 4.74
N LEU A 161 -8.23 1.67 5.25
CA LEU A 161 -8.69 2.99 5.70
C LEU A 161 -9.37 3.78 4.58
N LEU A 162 -8.79 3.78 3.38
CA LEU A 162 -9.35 4.47 2.21
C LEU A 162 -10.71 3.87 1.83
N ILE A 163 -10.80 2.52 1.73
CA ILE A 163 -12.01 1.79 1.39
C ILE A 163 -13.09 2.03 2.45
N VAL A 164 -12.78 1.84 3.72
CA VAL A 164 -13.74 2.04 4.81
C VAL A 164 -14.21 3.49 4.85
N GLY A 165 -13.30 4.46 4.74
CA GLY A 165 -13.66 5.89 4.69
C GLY A 165 -14.62 6.23 3.54
N ALA A 166 -14.44 5.61 2.37
CA ALA A 166 -15.32 5.78 1.23
C ALA A 166 -16.68 5.09 1.44
N LEU A 167 -16.71 3.88 1.99
CA LEU A 167 -17.94 3.12 2.28
C LEU A 167 -18.86 3.84 3.27
N ILE A 168 -18.30 4.36 4.36
CA ILE A 168 -19.06 5.07 5.40
C ILE A 168 -19.21 6.57 5.11
N ASN A 169 -18.80 7.05 3.93
CA ASN A 169 -18.85 8.46 3.51
C ASN A 169 -18.05 9.41 4.43
N HIS A 170 -16.96 8.92 5.01
CA HIS A 170 -16.02 9.67 5.84
C HIS A 170 -14.61 9.70 5.23
N LEU A 171 -14.55 9.82 3.89
CA LEU A 171 -13.30 9.79 3.13
C LEU A 171 -12.28 10.83 3.59
N SER A 172 -12.73 12.04 3.97
CA SER A 172 -11.87 13.10 4.50
C SER A 172 -11.13 12.68 5.77
N ALA A 173 -11.82 12.03 6.70
CA ALA A 173 -11.22 11.55 7.96
C ALA A 173 -10.17 10.45 7.68
N ALA A 174 -10.48 9.51 6.76
CA ALA A 174 -9.53 8.49 6.34
C ALA A 174 -8.28 9.10 5.69
N LEU A 175 -8.44 10.12 4.84
CA LEU A 175 -7.32 10.81 4.21
C LEU A 175 -6.43 11.52 5.23
N TRP A 176 -7.01 12.17 6.25
CA TRP A 176 -6.24 12.78 7.35
C TRP A 176 -5.43 11.73 8.11
N ALA A 177 -6.05 10.60 8.47
CA ALA A 177 -5.36 9.52 9.15
C ALA A 177 -4.19 8.98 8.28
N ILE A 178 -4.44 8.74 7.00
CA ILE A 178 -3.40 8.26 6.08
C ILE A 178 -2.30 9.30 5.92
N ALA A 179 -2.63 10.58 5.70
CA ALA A 179 -1.66 11.65 5.51
C ALA A 179 -0.72 11.78 6.72
N VAL A 180 -1.26 11.77 7.93
CA VAL A 180 -0.46 11.90 9.16
C VAL A 180 0.35 10.62 9.42
N LEU A 181 -0.31 9.47 9.49
CA LEU A 181 0.33 8.23 9.93
C LEU A 181 1.34 7.68 8.91
N SER A 182 1.10 7.86 7.60
CA SER A 182 2.06 7.42 6.58
C SER A 182 3.34 8.25 6.60
N ASN A 183 3.22 9.58 6.76
CA ASN A 183 4.41 10.43 6.84
C ASN A 183 5.20 10.18 8.12
N ILE A 184 4.52 9.97 9.27
CA ILE A 184 5.19 9.54 10.51
C ILE A 184 5.91 8.22 10.30
N THR A 185 5.26 7.23 9.67
CA THR A 185 5.86 5.92 9.36
C THR A 185 7.10 6.05 8.46
N ALA A 186 7.05 6.91 7.44
CA ALA A 186 8.20 7.17 6.58
C ALA A 186 9.39 7.75 7.36
N ILE A 187 9.13 8.73 8.24
CA ILE A 187 10.16 9.32 9.11
C ILE A 187 10.73 8.27 10.07
N GLN A 188 9.88 7.46 10.71
CA GLN A 188 10.34 6.37 11.59
C GLN A 188 11.28 5.40 10.88
N ARG A 189 11.03 5.06 9.63
CA ARG A 189 11.89 4.19 8.82
C ARG A 189 13.25 4.82 8.55
N VAL A 190 13.29 6.12 8.26
CA VAL A 190 14.55 6.87 8.09
C VAL A 190 15.36 6.87 9.40
N VAL A 191 14.72 7.22 10.52
CA VAL A 191 15.38 7.25 11.84
C VAL A 191 15.88 5.85 12.25
N TYR A 192 15.05 4.83 12.06
CA TYR A 192 15.43 3.44 12.34
C TYR A 192 16.68 3.03 11.56
N THR A 193 16.68 3.28 10.25
CA THR A 193 17.80 2.94 9.37
C THR A 193 19.08 3.65 9.82
N TYR A 194 19.00 4.93 10.17
CA TYR A 194 20.15 5.69 10.68
C TYR A 194 20.71 5.07 11.96
N VAL A 195 19.83 4.73 12.92
CA VAL A 195 20.25 4.13 14.20
C VAL A 195 20.90 2.76 14.00
N GLU A 196 20.34 1.92 13.13
CA GLU A 196 20.90 0.58 12.88
C GLU A 196 22.27 0.65 12.18
N LEU A 197 22.44 1.55 11.21
CA LEU A 197 23.72 1.78 10.57
C LEU A 197 24.78 2.28 11.57
N LYS A 198 24.42 3.21 12.45
CA LYS A 198 25.32 3.72 13.48
C LYS A 198 25.78 2.62 14.45
N LYS A 199 24.88 1.73 14.86
CA LYS A 199 25.24 0.55 15.68
C LYS A 199 26.21 -0.39 14.95
N GLY A 200 26.01 -0.59 13.66
CA GLY A 200 26.91 -1.41 12.83
C GLY A 200 28.30 -0.81 12.69
N TRP A 201 28.42 0.52 12.59
CA TRP A 201 29.71 1.21 12.57
C TRP A 201 30.43 1.09 13.93
N ALA A 202 29.76 1.37 15.04
CA ALA A 202 30.33 1.23 16.37
C ALA A 202 30.91 -0.18 16.63
N ARG A 203 30.17 -1.23 16.24
CA ARG A 203 30.66 -2.61 16.36
C ARG A 203 31.90 -2.89 15.51
N ARG A 204 32.05 -2.26 14.35
CA ARG A 204 33.22 -2.43 13.48
C ARG A 204 34.46 -1.76 14.09
N GLU A 205 34.29 -0.60 14.71
CA GLU A 205 35.37 0.12 15.40
C GLU A 205 35.86 -0.69 16.59
N ASP A 206 34.95 -1.28 17.39
CA ASP A 206 35.30 -2.15 18.55
C ASP A 206 36.04 -3.44 18.11
N THR A 207 35.75 -3.97 16.93
CA THR A 207 36.41 -5.19 16.40
C THR A 207 37.71 -4.89 15.65
N ALA A 208 37.90 -3.68 15.18
CA ALA A 208 39.09 -3.24 14.43
C ALA A 208 40.19 -2.67 15.34
N GLY A 209 40.27 -2.96 16.61
CA GLY A 209 41.28 -2.58 17.60
C GLY A 209 42.16 -1.35 17.29
N PRO A 210 42.78 -0.66 18.22
CA PRO A 210 43.55 0.58 17.98
C PRO A 210 44.88 0.32 17.22
N GLY A 211 44.82 -0.21 16.00
CA GLY A 211 46.03 -0.61 15.27
C GLY A 211 45.91 -0.74 13.73
N SER A 212 44.78 -0.46 13.09
CA SER A 212 44.65 -0.67 11.64
C SER A 212 44.56 0.63 10.79
N ALA A 213 45.02 1.74 11.35
CA ALA A 213 45.20 3.00 10.62
C ALA A 213 46.71 3.24 10.47
N ALA A 214 47.34 2.61 9.47
CA ALA A 214 48.62 2.97 8.95
C ALA A 214 48.60 2.87 7.41
#